data_e49125a78368377aaeeaeae3171a8a7a
#
_entry.id   e49125a78368377aaeeaeae3171a8a7a
#
_cell.length_a   1.000
_cell.length_b   1.000
_cell.length_c   1.000
_cell.angle_alpha   90.00
_cell.angle_beta   90.00
_cell.angle_gamma   90.00
#
_symmetry.space_group_name_H-M   'P 1'
#
loop_
_entity.id
_entity.type
_entity.pdbx_description
1 polymer ?
#
loop_
_entity_poly.entity_id
_entity_poly.type
_entity_poly.pdbx_seq_one_letter_code
_entity_poly.pdbx_strand_id
1 'polypeptide(L)'
;PRSTPKPRRQRQMCIRDRHKDGRLFICYLGDFKTTGGIFATTENGEQIEEIISDLNTEYCIDDMVFDSKGGFYFTDFRGYSTQPLGGVYYVDPDFKKVTPIIQNISVANGIALSTDEKVLWVTETTTNRLHRITLEDDGVTIAPFGATVPYYFTGHEGPDSCCIDSDDNLYVAMYGQGRVLVFNKRGYPIGQILMPGRDDGKMLRTTHPQFIPGTNQLIICTNDIENHSEAVSYTHLTLPTKA
;
A
#
# COMPACT_ATOMS: atom_id res chain seq x y z
N PRO A 1 -18.65 -33.88 23.43
CA PRO A 1 -17.98 -33.66 22.17
C PRO A 1 -17.24 -32.32 22.27
N ARG A 2 -15.91 -32.40 22.34
CA ARG A 2 -15.05 -31.22 22.36
C ARG A 2 -15.04 -30.64 20.93
N SER A 3 -15.54 -29.44 20.76
CA SER A 3 -15.38 -28.69 19.52
C SER A 3 -13.91 -28.46 19.24
N THR A 4 -13.41 -29.01 18.16
CA THR A 4 -12.07 -28.69 17.64
C THR A 4 -11.98 -27.18 17.41
N PRO A 5 -10.92 -26.48 17.89
CA PRO A 5 -10.72 -25.09 17.58
C PRO A 5 -10.56 -24.94 16.07
N LYS A 6 -11.38 -24.10 15.45
CA LYS A 6 -11.17 -23.71 14.06
C LYS A 6 -9.76 -23.11 13.96
N PRO A 7 -8.97 -23.45 12.93
CA PRO A 7 -7.66 -22.87 12.75
C PRO A 7 -7.80 -21.34 12.74
N ARG A 8 -6.98 -20.67 13.57
CA ARG A 8 -6.83 -19.21 13.49
C ARG A 8 -6.39 -18.90 12.07
N ARG A 9 -7.29 -18.31 11.26
CA ARG A 9 -6.91 -17.71 10.00
C ARG A 9 -5.83 -16.69 10.35
N GLN A 10 -4.63 -16.86 9.83
CA GLN A 10 -3.62 -15.79 9.80
C GLN A 10 -4.26 -14.65 9.02
N ARG A 11 -4.73 -13.65 9.74
CA ARG A 11 -5.15 -12.39 9.13
C ARG A 11 -3.87 -11.69 8.75
N GLN A 12 -3.50 -11.74 7.49
CA GLN A 12 -2.52 -10.82 6.96
C GLN A 12 -3.18 -9.44 6.97
N MET A 13 -2.85 -8.65 7.97
CA MET A 13 -3.29 -7.26 8.08
C MET A 13 -2.24 -6.42 7.37
N CYS A 14 -2.65 -5.79 6.28
CA CYS A 14 -1.89 -4.76 5.62
C CYS A 14 -2.44 -3.40 6.06
N ILE A 15 -1.57 -2.53 6.45
CA ILE A 15 -1.62 -1.09 6.57
C ILE A 15 -2.73 -0.48 7.42
N ARG A 16 -2.26 0.40 8.30
CA ARG A 16 -3.09 1.27 9.13
C ARG A 16 -2.83 2.70 8.71
N ASP A 17 -3.88 3.39 8.36
CA ASP A 17 -3.84 4.82 8.19
C ASP A 17 -4.82 5.49 9.17
N ARG A 18 -4.53 6.75 9.56
CA ARG A 18 -5.33 7.48 10.51
C ARG A 18 -6.23 8.47 9.76
N HIS A 19 -7.53 8.26 9.84
CA HIS A 19 -8.51 9.20 9.34
C HIS A 19 -8.50 10.50 10.17
N LYS A 20 -8.94 11.61 9.56
CA LYS A 20 -9.00 12.95 10.20
C LYS A 20 -9.86 13.00 11.47
N ASP A 21 -10.78 12.06 11.68
CA ASP A 21 -11.58 11.93 12.90
C ASP A 21 -10.87 11.17 14.04
N GLY A 22 -9.65 10.71 13.80
CA GLY A 22 -8.80 10.00 14.77
C GLY A 22 -8.92 8.48 14.74
N ARG A 23 -9.87 7.91 13.97
CA ARG A 23 -9.98 6.46 13.80
C ARG A 23 -8.82 5.89 13.00
N LEU A 24 -8.45 4.66 13.30
CA LEU A 24 -7.49 3.88 12.53
C LEU A 24 -8.26 3.00 11.54
N PHE A 25 -7.90 3.09 10.27
CA PHE A 25 -8.44 2.23 9.22
C PHE A 25 -7.47 1.10 8.93
N ILE A 26 -8.00 -0.09 8.75
CA ILE A 26 -7.23 -1.32 8.57
C ILE A 26 -7.76 -2.02 7.34
N CYS A 27 -6.90 -2.18 6.34
CA CYS A 27 -7.14 -3.03 5.18
C CYS A 27 -6.84 -4.48 5.52
N TYR A 28 -7.57 -5.41 4.93
CA TYR A 28 -7.23 -6.83 4.99
C TYR A 28 -7.55 -7.55 3.68
N LEU A 29 -6.67 -8.44 3.30
CA LEU A 29 -6.70 -9.17 2.03
C LEU A 29 -7.73 -10.31 2.00
N GLY A 30 -8.24 -10.71 3.16
CA GLY A 30 -9.20 -11.79 3.27
C GLY A 30 -8.64 -13.15 2.88
N ASP A 31 -9.28 -13.79 1.93
CA ASP A 31 -8.88 -15.10 1.37
C ASP A 31 -8.00 -14.97 0.12
N PHE A 32 -7.51 -13.78 -0.19
CA PHE A 32 -6.78 -13.41 -1.41
C PHE A 32 -7.60 -13.54 -2.71
N LYS A 33 -8.92 -13.56 -2.61
CA LYS A 33 -9.81 -13.72 -3.78
C LYS A 33 -10.96 -12.73 -3.77
N THR A 34 -11.81 -12.79 -2.75
CA THR A 34 -13.11 -12.10 -2.76
C THR A 34 -13.55 -11.58 -1.40
N THR A 35 -12.82 -11.82 -0.33
CA THR A 35 -13.27 -11.52 1.04
C THR A 35 -12.45 -10.45 1.74
N GLY A 36 -11.76 -9.60 1.00
CA GLY A 36 -11.05 -8.45 1.56
C GLY A 36 -11.99 -7.33 1.99
N GLY A 37 -11.54 -6.47 2.90
CA GLY A 37 -12.35 -5.38 3.40
C GLY A 37 -11.55 -4.30 4.10
N ILE A 38 -12.27 -3.28 4.62
CA ILE A 38 -11.71 -2.20 5.41
C ILE A 38 -12.52 -2.04 6.69
N PHE A 39 -11.82 -2.02 7.82
CA PHE A 39 -12.39 -1.72 9.13
C PHE A 39 -11.83 -0.40 9.67
N ALA A 40 -12.68 0.34 10.37
CA ALA A 40 -12.25 1.46 11.20
C ALA A 40 -12.33 1.08 12.67
N THR A 41 -11.36 1.50 13.47
CA THR A 41 -11.34 1.26 14.91
C THR A 41 -10.82 2.49 15.66
N THR A 42 -11.23 2.66 16.90
CA THR A 42 -10.61 3.62 17.81
C THR A 42 -9.15 3.25 18.07
N GLU A 43 -8.37 4.20 18.60
CA GLU A 43 -6.94 4.00 18.86
C GLU A 43 -6.63 2.79 19.76
N ASN A 44 -7.51 2.47 20.69
CA ASN A 44 -7.43 1.31 21.62
C ASN A 44 -8.13 0.06 21.08
N GLY A 45 -8.74 0.11 19.88
CA GLY A 45 -9.39 -1.05 19.28
C GLY A 45 -10.72 -1.45 19.92
N GLU A 46 -11.34 -0.58 20.74
CA GLU A 46 -12.56 -0.90 21.48
C GLU A 46 -13.84 -0.92 20.64
N GLN A 47 -13.85 -0.17 19.53
CA GLN A 47 -14.97 -0.13 18.59
C GLN A 47 -14.45 -0.48 17.19
N ILE A 48 -15.12 -1.41 16.54
CA ILE A 48 -14.82 -1.80 15.16
C ILE A 48 -16.04 -1.48 14.31
N GLU A 49 -15.84 -0.67 13.29
CA GLU A 49 -16.84 -0.36 12.27
C GLU A 49 -16.36 -0.92 10.93
N GLU A 50 -17.24 -1.61 10.25
CA GLU A 50 -16.99 -2.13 8.92
C GLU A 50 -17.26 -1.05 7.89
N ILE A 51 -16.22 -0.57 7.21
CA ILE A 51 -16.31 0.48 6.19
C ILE A 51 -16.58 -0.14 4.82
N ILE A 52 -15.83 -1.18 4.48
CA ILE A 52 -16.07 -2.01 3.30
C ILE A 52 -16.19 -3.45 3.78
N SER A 53 -17.41 -4.00 3.61
CA SER A 53 -17.72 -5.36 4.05
C SER A 53 -17.14 -6.40 3.10
N ASP A 54 -16.57 -7.46 3.66
CA ASP A 54 -16.15 -8.64 2.92
C ASP A 54 -17.32 -9.46 2.35
N LEU A 55 -18.53 -9.25 2.87
CA LEU A 55 -19.71 -10.03 2.47
C LEU A 55 -20.39 -9.53 1.19
N ASN A 56 -20.14 -8.29 0.80
CA ASN A 56 -20.83 -7.62 -0.32
C ASN A 56 -19.88 -7.10 -1.41
N THR A 57 -18.60 -7.30 -1.27
CA THR A 57 -17.61 -6.83 -2.25
C THR A 57 -16.72 -7.97 -2.70
N GLU A 58 -16.38 -7.99 -3.98
CA GLU A 58 -15.44 -8.95 -4.54
C GLU A 58 -14.00 -8.42 -4.51
N TYR A 59 -13.67 -7.52 -3.56
CA TYR A 59 -12.33 -6.94 -3.48
C TYR A 59 -11.39 -7.78 -2.60
N CYS A 60 -10.11 -7.73 -2.93
CA CYS A 60 -9.00 -8.16 -2.13
C CYS A 60 -8.17 -6.92 -1.79
N ILE A 61 -8.52 -6.22 -0.68
CA ILE A 61 -8.00 -4.88 -0.41
C ILE A 61 -6.65 -4.98 0.26
N ASP A 62 -5.63 -4.36 -0.35
CA ASP A 62 -4.27 -4.38 0.17
C ASP A 62 -3.87 -3.07 0.85
N ASP A 63 -3.86 -1.97 0.12
CA ASP A 63 -3.36 -0.69 0.60
C ASP A 63 -4.39 0.43 0.43
N MET A 64 -4.23 1.52 1.21
CA MET A 64 -5.11 2.69 1.12
C MET A 64 -4.38 3.98 1.47
N VAL A 65 -4.90 5.11 0.95
CA VAL A 65 -4.43 6.45 1.28
C VAL A 65 -5.62 7.42 1.36
N PHE A 66 -5.67 8.26 2.40
CA PHE A 66 -6.69 9.29 2.57
C PHE A 66 -6.42 10.53 1.73
N ASP A 67 -7.50 11.19 1.29
CA ASP A 67 -7.46 12.58 0.85
C ASP A 67 -7.73 13.56 2.02
N SER A 68 -7.55 14.85 1.78
CA SER A 68 -7.82 15.89 2.78
C SER A 68 -9.30 16.06 3.12
N LYS A 69 -10.20 15.59 2.24
CA LYS A 69 -11.65 15.65 2.43
C LYS A 69 -12.15 14.54 3.38
N GLY A 70 -11.34 13.47 3.57
CA GLY A 70 -11.64 12.30 4.39
C GLY A 70 -12.23 11.13 3.59
N GLY A 71 -12.25 11.22 2.27
CA GLY A 71 -12.34 10.07 1.40
C GLY A 71 -11.00 9.35 1.31
N PHE A 72 -10.97 8.22 0.64
CA PHE A 72 -9.74 7.47 0.47
C PHE A 72 -9.70 6.67 -0.82
N TYR A 73 -8.51 6.43 -1.31
CA TYR A 73 -8.25 5.49 -2.39
C TYR A 73 -7.77 4.17 -1.80
N PHE A 74 -8.13 3.06 -2.43
CA PHE A 74 -7.62 1.75 -2.08
C PHE A 74 -7.25 0.92 -3.31
N THR A 75 -6.37 -0.05 -3.12
CA THR A 75 -5.95 -1.00 -4.14
C THR A 75 -6.64 -2.35 -3.97
N ASP A 76 -6.99 -2.95 -5.09
CA ASP A 76 -7.54 -4.30 -5.18
C ASP A 76 -6.47 -5.26 -5.73
N PHE A 77 -6.01 -6.14 -4.87
CA PHE A 77 -4.89 -7.06 -5.07
C PHE A 77 -5.22 -8.29 -5.92
N ARG A 78 -6.32 -8.30 -6.65
CA ARG A 78 -6.74 -9.46 -7.43
C ARG A 78 -6.02 -9.61 -8.75
N GLY A 79 -5.99 -10.86 -9.23
CA GLY A 79 -5.49 -11.21 -10.57
C GLY A 79 -4.04 -11.68 -10.59
N TYR A 80 -3.54 -11.84 -11.79
CA TYR A 80 -2.14 -12.20 -12.11
C TYR A 80 -1.79 -11.66 -13.49
N SER A 81 -0.52 -11.70 -13.88
CA SER A 81 0.01 -11.02 -15.06
C SER A 81 -0.76 -11.30 -16.37
N THR A 82 -1.35 -12.48 -16.49
CA THR A 82 -2.14 -12.91 -17.69
C THR A 82 -3.64 -12.66 -17.54
N GLN A 83 -4.12 -12.31 -16.36
CA GLN A 83 -5.51 -12.02 -16.06
C GLN A 83 -5.60 -10.91 -14.98
N PRO A 84 -5.43 -9.65 -15.36
CA PRO A 84 -5.52 -8.52 -14.43
C PRO A 84 -6.98 -8.31 -14.02
N LEU A 85 -7.27 -8.46 -12.72
CA LEU A 85 -8.62 -8.32 -12.15
C LEU A 85 -8.71 -7.19 -11.13
N GLY A 86 -7.57 -6.69 -10.64
CA GLY A 86 -7.48 -5.64 -9.66
C GLY A 86 -7.60 -4.23 -10.25
N GLY A 87 -7.35 -3.24 -9.40
CA GLY A 87 -7.44 -1.84 -9.78
C GLY A 87 -7.33 -0.90 -8.59
N VAL A 88 -7.67 0.36 -8.82
CA VAL A 88 -7.76 1.42 -7.82
C VAL A 88 -9.16 1.97 -7.77
N TYR A 89 -9.65 2.16 -6.58
CA TYR A 89 -11.00 2.64 -6.29
C TYR A 89 -10.95 3.78 -5.29
N TYR A 90 -11.92 4.67 -5.36
CA TYR A 90 -12.11 5.77 -4.42
C TYR A 90 -13.40 5.59 -3.62
N VAL A 91 -13.32 5.82 -2.33
CA VAL A 91 -14.46 5.85 -1.40
C VAL A 91 -14.69 7.28 -0.96
N ASP A 92 -15.93 7.75 -1.10
CA ASP A 92 -16.30 9.12 -0.70
C ASP A 92 -16.20 9.34 0.82
N PRO A 93 -16.13 10.60 1.28
CA PRO A 93 -15.97 10.91 2.71
C PRO A 93 -17.10 10.42 3.63
N ASP A 94 -18.26 10.11 3.05
CA ASP A 94 -19.44 9.55 3.76
C ASP A 94 -19.41 8.01 3.78
N PHE A 95 -18.43 7.38 3.13
CA PHE A 95 -18.23 5.93 2.99
C PHE A 95 -19.41 5.20 2.35
N LYS A 96 -20.17 5.88 1.49
CA LYS A 96 -21.38 5.33 0.85
C LYS A 96 -21.17 4.90 -0.59
N LYS A 97 -20.20 5.48 -1.25
CA LYS A 97 -19.98 5.26 -2.68
C LYS A 97 -18.55 4.85 -2.98
N VAL A 98 -18.40 3.74 -3.69
CA VAL A 98 -17.13 3.31 -4.28
C VAL A 98 -17.11 3.66 -5.76
N THR A 99 -16.11 4.40 -6.20
CA THR A 99 -15.91 4.82 -7.59
C THR A 99 -14.65 4.22 -8.15
N PRO A 100 -14.68 3.43 -9.23
CA PRO A 100 -13.47 2.93 -9.86
C PRO A 100 -12.67 4.08 -10.51
N ILE A 101 -11.37 4.13 -10.25
CA ILE A 101 -10.44 5.09 -10.85
C ILE A 101 -9.76 4.45 -12.05
N ILE A 102 -9.09 3.34 -11.86
CA ILE A 102 -8.45 2.56 -12.92
C ILE A 102 -8.60 1.07 -12.61
N GLN A 103 -8.90 0.29 -13.63
CA GLN A 103 -9.10 -1.16 -13.53
C GLN A 103 -8.11 -1.91 -14.41
N ASN A 104 -8.12 -3.23 -14.33
CA ASN A 104 -7.22 -4.11 -15.08
C ASN A 104 -5.74 -3.92 -14.71
N ILE A 105 -5.46 -3.68 -13.44
CA ILE A 105 -4.14 -3.74 -12.83
C ILE A 105 -4.00 -5.11 -12.15
N SER A 106 -2.91 -5.79 -12.41
CA SER A 106 -2.68 -7.13 -11.85
C SER A 106 -1.97 -7.05 -10.52
N VAL A 107 -2.67 -7.42 -9.46
CA VAL A 107 -2.12 -7.33 -8.10
C VAL A 107 -1.69 -5.89 -7.81
N ALA A 108 -2.66 -4.95 -7.90
CA ALA A 108 -2.46 -3.58 -7.43
C ALA A 108 -2.18 -3.62 -5.93
N ASN A 109 -1.00 -3.13 -5.52
CA ASN A 109 -0.49 -3.27 -4.17
C ASN A 109 -0.39 -1.90 -3.50
N GLY A 110 0.79 -1.29 -3.44
CA GLY A 110 0.99 0.01 -2.80
C GLY A 110 0.28 1.15 -3.51
N ILE A 111 -0.19 2.13 -2.70
CA ILE A 111 -0.78 3.37 -3.20
C ILE A 111 -0.26 4.56 -2.39
N ALA A 112 0.03 5.66 -3.06
CA ALA A 112 0.38 6.92 -2.43
C ALA A 112 -0.22 8.10 -3.20
N LEU A 113 -0.63 9.14 -2.47
CA LEU A 113 -1.22 10.36 -3.03
C LEU A 113 -0.25 11.52 -2.85
N SER A 114 0.01 12.30 -3.92
CA SER A 114 0.88 13.48 -3.84
C SER A 114 0.34 14.52 -2.86
N THR A 115 1.24 15.39 -2.36
CA THR A 115 0.88 16.42 -1.38
C THR A 115 -0.15 17.42 -1.89
N ASP A 116 -0.23 17.63 -3.20
CA ASP A 116 -1.25 18.45 -3.86
C ASP A 116 -2.52 17.67 -4.26
N GLU A 117 -2.59 16.38 -3.92
CA GLU A 117 -3.68 15.47 -4.23
C GLU A 117 -4.01 15.31 -5.73
N LYS A 118 -3.04 15.59 -6.60
CA LYS A 118 -3.21 15.52 -8.06
C LYS A 118 -2.62 14.27 -8.69
N VAL A 119 -1.79 13.52 -7.97
CA VAL A 119 -1.11 12.34 -8.49
C VAL A 119 -1.29 11.17 -7.55
N LEU A 120 -1.83 10.08 -8.08
CA LEU A 120 -1.76 8.76 -7.44
C LEU A 120 -0.57 7.98 -8.01
N TRP A 121 0.20 7.40 -7.11
CA TRP A 121 1.19 6.39 -7.40
C TRP A 121 0.65 5.02 -7.03
N VAL A 122 0.81 4.05 -7.91
CA VAL A 122 0.33 2.68 -7.68
C VAL A 122 1.39 1.69 -8.12
N THR A 123 1.68 0.72 -7.27
CA THR A 123 2.55 -0.41 -7.63
C THR A 123 1.72 -1.57 -8.16
N GLU A 124 2.16 -2.17 -9.25
CA GLU A 124 1.62 -3.39 -9.82
C GLU A 124 2.65 -4.51 -9.65
N THR A 125 2.37 -5.44 -8.73
CA THR A 125 3.38 -6.43 -8.29
C THR A 125 3.73 -7.44 -9.37
N THR A 126 2.74 -8.09 -9.99
CA THR A 126 3.00 -9.23 -10.88
C THR A 126 3.53 -8.88 -12.26
N THR A 127 3.39 -7.61 -12.67
CA THR A 127 3.93 -7.11 -13.94
C THR A 127 5.10 -6.14 -13.76
N ASN A 128 5.53 -5.94 -12.51
CA ASN A 128 6.68 -5.10 -12.16
C ASN A 128 6.54 -3.65 -12.66
N ARG A 129 5.37 -3.01 -12.50
CA ARG A 129 5.11 -1.66 -12.99
C ARG A 129 4.91 -0.66 -11.86
N LEU A 130 5.39 0.54 -12.10
CA LEU A 130 5.01 1.72 -11.35
C LEU A 130 4.03 2.55 -12.19
N HIS A 131 2.81 2.71 -11.72
CA HIS A 131 1.83 3.58 -12.34
C HIS A 131 1.87 4.97 -11.72
N ARG A 132 1.76 6.00 -12.56
CA ARG A 132 1.56 7.39 -12.18
C ARG A 132 0.28 7.89 -12.83
N ILE A 133 -0.70 8.23 -12.01
CA ILE A 133 -2.04 8.59 -12.44
C ILE A 133 -2.28 10.04 -12.04
N THR A 134 -2.44 10.92 -13.02
CA THR A 134 -2.79 12.33 -12.78
C THR A 134 -4.30 12.46 -12.74
N LEU A 135 -4.82 13.09 -11.69
CA LEU A 135 -6.24 13.29 -11.46
C LEU A 135 -6.66 14.72 -11.81
N GLU A 136 -7.91 14.87 -12.23
CA GLU A 136 -8.60 16.15 -12.32
C GLU A 136 -8.94 16.68 -10.91
N ASP A 137 -9.50 17.90 -10.84
CA ASP A 137 -9.82 18.57 -9.58
C ASP A 137 -10.89 17.86 -8.73
N ASP A 138 -11.66 17.00 -9.35
CA ASP A 138 -12.68 16.18 -8.66
C ASP A 138 -12.07 15.03 -7.84
N GLY A 139 -10.80 14.69 -8.09
CA GLY A 139 -10.08 13.59 -7.44
C GLY A 139 -10.46 12.19 -7.90
N VAL A 140 -11.39 12.04 -8.86
CA VAL A 140 -11.87 10.74 -9.33
C VAL A 140 -11.75 10.54 -10.84
N THR A 141 -11.60 11.61 -11.59
CA THR A 141 -11.40 11.57 -13.04
C THR A 141 -9.91 11.59 -13.38
N ILE A 142 -9.46 10.66 -14.21
CA ILE A 142 -8.10 10.69 -14.74
C ILE A 142 -7.99 11.80 -15.78
N ALA A 143 -7.02 12.69 -15.64
CA ALA A 143 -6.74 13.76 -16.59
C ALA A 143 -6.39 13.18 -17.99
N PRO A 144 -6.64 13.91 -19.07
CA PRO A 144 -6.24 13.49 -20.41
C PRO A 144 -4.76 13.10 -20.46
N PHE A 145 -4.47 11.89 -20.96
CA PHE A 145 -3.12 11.27 -20.96
C PHE A 145 -2.49 11.11 -19.56
N GLY A 146 -3.30 11.17 -18.50
CA GLY A 146 -2.84 11.18 -17.11
C GLY A 146 -2.38 9.83 -16.56
N ALA A 147 -2.74 8.71 -17.19
CA ALA A 147 -2.29 7.38 -16.75
C ALA A 147 -1.04 6.95 -17.51
N THR A 148 0.08 6.81 -16.79
CA THR A 148 1.39 6.45 -17.38
C THR A 148 2.11 5.40 -16.54
N VAL A 149 3.09 4.71 -17.14
CA VAL A 149 4.00 3.77 -16.48
C VAL A 149 5.42 4.32 -16.61
N PRO A 150 5.88 5.18 -15.66
CA PRO A 150 7.19 5.79 -15.74
C PRO A 150 8.35 4.84 -15.45
N TYR A 151 8.08 3.70 -14.78
CA TYR A 151 9.13 2.77 -14.41
C TYR A 151 8.67 1.32 -14.44
N TYR A 152 9.58 0.42 -14.85
CA TYR A 152 9.46 -1.03 -14.77
C TYR A 152 10.50 -1.56 -13.79
N PHE A 153 10.05 -2.21 -12.74
CA PHE A 153 10.94 -2.82 -11.76
C PHE A 153 11.59 -4.09 -12.34
N THR A 154 12.69 -4.49 -11.74
CA THR A 154 13.43 -5.70 -12.12
C THR A 154 13.50 -6.65 -10.94
N GLY A 155 13.54 -7.95 -11.23
CA GLY A 155 13.63 -9.00 -10.22
C GLY A 155 12.46 -9.98 -10.32
N HIS A 156 12.55 -11.05 -9.52
CA HIS A 156 11.54 -12.12 -9.52
C HIS A 156 10.27 -11.71 -8.77
N GLU A 157 10.44 -11.09 -7.61
CA GLU A 157 9.35 -10.58 -6.79
C GLU A 157 9.22 -9.07 -7.01
N GLY A 158 7.99 -8.58 -7.07
CA GLY A 158 7.69 -7.24 -7.54
C GLY A 158 7.72 -6.17 -6.44
N PRO A 159 7.30 -4.94 -6.79
CA PRO A 159 7.07 -3.89 -5.81
C PRO A 159 5.91 -4.26 -4.89
N ASP A 160 6.02 -3.83 -3.63
CA ASP A 160 5.01 -3.93 -2.59
C ASP A 160 4.44 -2.53 -2.29
N SER A 161 4.16 -2.20 -1.05
CA SER A 161 3.60 -0.90 -0.66
C SER A 161 4.57 0.26 -0.88
N CYS A 162 4.04 1.47 -0.88
CA CYS A 162 4.81 2.69 -1.09
C CYS A 162 4.30 3.86 -0.24
N CYS A 163 5.15 4.87 -0.04
CA CYS A 163 4.76 6.15 0.57
C CYS A 163 5.51 7.30 -0.10
N ILE A 164 5.11 8.54 0.20
CA ILE A 164 5.79 9.76 -0.26
C ILE A 164 6.38 10.54 0.91
N ASP A 165 7.39 11.37 0.62
CA ASP A 165 7.85 12.43 1.52
C ASP A 165 7.20 13.79 1.20
N SER A 166 7.55 14.82 1.97
CA SER A 166 7.03 16.19 1.77
C SER A 166 7.47 16.87 0.47
N ASP A 167 8.47 16.34 -0.22
CA ASP A 167 8.95 16.80 -1.54
C ASP A 167 8.30 16.02 -2.70
N ASP A 168 7.33 15.14 -2.41
CA ASP A 168 6.72 14.18 -3.34
C ASP A 168 7.70 13.16 -3.93
N ASN A 169 8.80 12.85 -3.23
CA ASN A 169 9.59 11.69 -3.61
C ASN A 169 8.88 10.43 -3.14
N LEU A 170 8.84 9.43 -4.01
CA LEU A 170 8.16 8.17 -3.76
C LEU A 170 9.15 7.10 -3.28
N TYR A 171 8.79 6.40 -2.22
CA TYR A 171 9.54 5.30 -1.63
C TYR A 171 8.78 4.00 -1.85
N VAL A 172 9.35 3.05 -2.58
CA VAL A 172 8.71 1.79 -2.95
C VAL A 172 9.46 0.62 -2.32
N ALA A 173 8.76 -0.15 -1.50
CA ALA A 173 9.28 -1.40 -0.96
C ALA A 173 9.41 -2.45 -2.06
N MET A 174 10.53 -3.16 -2.08
CA MET A 174 10.80 -4.22 -3.04
C MET A 174 10.78 -5.57 -2.32
N TYR A 175 9.66 -6.28 -2.44
CA TYR A 175 9.49 -7.61 -1.84
C TYR A 175 10.52 -8.60 -2.40
N GLY A 176 11.12 -9.40 -1.54
CA GLY A 176 12.16 -10.36 -1.91
C GLY A 176 13.53 -9.75 -2.22
N GLN A 177 13.68 -8.42 -2.21
CA GLN A 177 14.93 -7.76 -2.59
C GLN A 177 15.64 -7.04 -1.44
N GLY A 178 15.02 -6.95 -0.25
CA GLY A 178 15.61 -6.31 0.92
C GLY A 178 16.01 -4.86 0.70
N ARG A 179 15.18 -4.09 0.00
CA ARG A 179 15.43 -2.68 -0.29
C ARG A 179 14.16 -1.87 -0.49
N VAL A 180 14.30 -0.57 -0.35
CA VAL A 180 13.33 0.44 -0.79
C VAL A 180 13.95 1.25 -1.92
N LEU A 181 13.28 1.37 -3.06
CA LEU A 181 13.68 2.26 -4.15
C LEU A 181 13.05 3.63 -3.96
N VAL A 182 13.81 4.68 -4.29
CA VAL A 182 13.37 6.08 -4.14
C VAL A 182 13.30 6.74 -5.51
N PHE A 183 12.16 7.36 -5.80
CA PHE A 183 11.89 8.06 -7.05
C PHE A 183 11.56 9.53 -6.77
N ASN A 184 11.91 10.42 -7.71
CA ASN A 184 11.41 11.78 -7.64
C ASN A 184 9.93 11.84 -8.13
N LYS A 185 9.28 13.00 -7.97
CA LYS A 185 7.89 13.25 -8.37
C LYS A 185 7.56 13.03 -9.86
N ARG A 186 8.58 12.78 -10.69
CA ARG A 186 8.42 12.41 -12.11
C ARG A 186 8.53 10.91 -12.37
N GLY A 187 8.87 10.12 -11.32
CA GLY A 187 9.07 8.66 -11.43
C GLY A 187 10.47 8.26 -11.88
N TYR A 188 11.46 9.17 -11.82
CA TYR A 188 12.86 8.81 -12.06
C TYR A 188 13.50 8.31 -10.78
N PRO A 189 14.22 7.16 -10.81
CA PRO A 189 14.93 6.65 -9.64
C PRO A 189 16.05 7.62 -9.24
N ILE A 190 16.12 7.95 -7.96
CA ILE A 190 17.11 8.87 -7.39
C ILE A 190 17.94 8.25 -6.26
N GLY A 191 17.56 7.06 -5.78
CA GLY A 191 18.28 6.38 -4.71
C GLY A 191 17.65 5.06 -4.32
N GLN A 192 18.29 4.41 -3.35
CA GLN A 192 17.76 3.22 -2.70
C GLN A 192 18.23 3.13 -1.25
N ILE A 193 17.45 2.45 -0.43
CA ILE A 193 17.74 2.12 0.96
C ILE A 193 17.88 0.60 1.03
N LEU A 194 19.01 0.10 1.48
CA LEU A 194 19.27 -1.34 1.61
C LEU A 194 18.99 -1.79 3.04
N MET A 195 18.31 -2.92 3.19
CA MET A 195 18.06 -3.50 4.51
C MET A 195 19.32 -4.10 5.11
N PRO A 196 19.52 -3.98 6.44
CA PRO A 196 20.64 -4.60 7.12
C PRO A 196 20.66 -6.11 6.92
N GLY A 197 21.84 -6.68 6.60
CA GLY A 197 21.99 -8.11 6.36
C GLY A 197 21.42 -8.64 5.05
N ARG A 198 20.97 -7.74 4.16
CA ARG A 198 20.46 -8.10 2.85
C ARG A 198 21.43 -8.96 2.03
N ASP A 199 22.72 -8.60 2.04
CA ASP A 199 23.75 -9.31 1.27
C ASP A 199 24.04 -10.71 1.84
N ASP A 200 23.62 -10.97 3.08
CA ASP A 200 23.64 -12.29 3.74
C ASP A 200 22.29 -13.05 3.57
N GLY A 201 21.39 -12.56 2.70
CA GLY A 201 20.07 -13.16 2.48
C GLY A 201 19.04 -12.87 3.58
N LYS A 202 19.29 -11.86 4.45
CA LYS A 202 18.37 -11.49 5.54
C LYS A 202 17.50 -10.30 5.17
N MET A 203 16.37 -10.16 5.86
CA MET A 203 15.45 -9.03 5.73
C MET A 203 15.05 -8.73 4.27
N LEU A 204 14.89 -9.77 3.45
CA LEU A 204 14.61 -9.63 2.03
C LEU A 204 13.17 -9.21 1.75
N ARG A 205 12.22 -9.59 2.62
CA ARG A 205 10.79 -9.34 2.41
C ARG A 205 10.38 -7.97 2.95
N THR A 206 10.82 -6.94 2.25
CA THR A 206 10.47 -5.54 2.55
C THR A 206 9.08 -5.26 1.99
N THR A 207 8.14 -4.90 2.88
CA THR A 207 6.72 -4.79 2.52
C THR A 207 6.20 -3.36 2.53
N HIS A 208 6.50 -2.56 3.56
CA HIS A 208 5.88 -1.25 3.70
C HIS A 208 6.83 -0.20 4.29
N PRO A 209 7.12 0.89 3.57
CA PRO A 209 7.79 2.08 4.11
C PRO A 209 6.74 3.10 4.57
N GLN A 210 6.95 3.75 5.72
CA GLN A 210 6.07 4.81 6.20
C GLN A 210 6.83 5.86 7.00
N PHE A 211 6.61 7.13 6.69
CA PHE A 211 7.16 8.22 7.50
C PHE A 211 6.40 8.37 8.81
N ILE A 212 7.13 8.62 9.90
CA ILE A 212 6.52 9.03 11.16
C ILE A 212 6.05 10.48 10.99
N PRO A 213 4.74 10.76 11.15
CA PRO A 213 4.19 12.09 10.94
C PRO A 213 4.94 13.18 11.73
N GLY A 214 5.26 14.29 11.06
CA GLY A 214 5.97 15.43 11.67
C GLY A 214 7.47 15.20 11.91
N THR A 215 8.04 14.12 11.36
CA THR A 215 9.47 13.81 11.48
C THR A 215 10.09 13.49 10.11
N ASN A 216 11.43 13.37 10.07
CA ASN A 216 12.17 12.84 8.93
C ASN A 216 12.56 11.36 9.12
N GLN A 217 11.85 10.64 9.98
CA GLN A 217 12.11 9.23 10.25
C GLN A 217 11.22 8.34 9.37
N LEU A 218 11.85 7.40 8.68
CA LEU A 218 11.17 6.38 7.88
C LEU A 218 11.21 5.04 8.62
N ILE A 219 10.04 4.45 8.84
CA ILE A 219 9.89 3.08 9.32
C ILE A 219 9.73 2.18 8.10
N ILE A 220 10.46 1.08 8.08
CA ILE A 220 10.37 0.09 7.01
C ILE A 220 10.02 -1.26 7.63
N CYS A 221 8.87 -1.81 7.21
CA CYS A 221 8.48 -3.17 7.57
C CYS A 221 9.23 -4.16 6.70
N THR A 222 9.86 -5.14 7.34
CA THR A 222 10.56 -6.23 6.66
C THR A 222 10.55 -7.48 7.51
N ASN A 223 10.75 -8.65 6.94
CA ASN A 223 10.84 -9.89 7.70
C ASN A 223 11.95 -10.79 7.17
N ASP A 224 12.35 -11.73 8.02
CA ASP A 224 13.39 -12.71 7.78
C ASP A 224 12.84 -14.13 8.04
N ILE A 225 11.87 -14.55 7.21
CA ILE A 225 11.21 -15.85 7.36
C ILE A 225 12.20 -17.00 7.15
N GLU A 226 13.18 -16.84 6.29
CA GLU A 226 14.15 -17.89 5.96
C GLU A 226 15.03 -18.27 7.14
N ASN A 227 15.24 -17.34 8.06
CA ASN A 227 15.95 -17.58 9.33
C ASN A 227 15.01 -17.85 10.51
N HIS A 228 13.75 -18.23 10.27
CA HIS A 228 12.72 -18.55 11.27
C HIS A 228 12.41 -17.42 12.26
N SER A 229 12.72 -16.18 11.93
CA SER A 229 12.27 -15.06 12.73
C SER A 229 10.91 -14.59 12.21
N GLU A 230 9.85 -14.89 12.95
CA GLU A 230 8.51 -14.32 12.71
C GLU A 230 8.44 -12.83 13.14
N ALA A 231 9.57 -12.27 13.56
CA ALA A 231 9.62 -10.89 14.02
C ALA A 231 9.59 -9.93 12.84
N VAL A 232 8.58 -9.08 12.81
CA VAL A 232 8.59 -7.88 11.98
C VAL A 232 9.71 -6.98 12.51
N SER A 233 10.78 -6.84 11.75
CA SER A 233 11.86 -5.93 12.10
C SER A 233 11.53 -4.54 11.56
N TYR A 234 11.55 -3.55 12.45
CA TYR A 234 11.41 -2.14 12.10
C TYR A 234 12.80 -1.53 11.97
N THR A 235 13.10 -0.97 10.81
CA THR A 235 14.32 -0.19 10.63
C THR A 235 13.98 1.28 10.64
N HIS A 236 14.55 2.02 11.57
CA HIS A 236 14.47 3.47 11.61
C HIS A 236 15.62 4.07 10.82
N LEU A 237 15.29 4.83 9.80
CA LEU A 237 16.25 5.64 9.05
C LEU A 237 15.93 7.11 9.27
N THR A 238 16.92 7.86 9.71
CA THR A 238 16.86 9.32 9.71
C THR A 238 17.39 9.79 8.36
N LEU A 239 16.52 10.29 7.51
CA LEU A 239 16.95 10.87 6.24
C LEU A 239 17.58 12.24 6.51
N PRO A 240 18.67 12.61 5.79
CA PRO A 240 19.26 13.91 5.95
C PRO A 240 18.24 14.98 5.56
N THR A 241 17.99 15.92 6.49
CA THR A 241 17.24 17.14 6.15
C THR A 241 18.04 17.89 5.10
N LYS A 242 17.40 18.26 4.00
CA LYS A 242 17.99 19.24 3.11
C LYS A 242 18.25 20.52 3.92
N ALA A 243 19.53 20.95 3.97
CA ALA A 243 19.91 22.24 4.48
C ALA A 243 19.41 23.37 3.58
#